data_f75b784c8e3b12a9941cc583e4dcb71f
#
_entry.id   f75b784c8e3b12a9941cc583e4dcb71f
#
_cell.length_a   1.000
_cell.length_b   1.000
_cell.length_c   1.000
_cell.angle_alpha   90.00
_cell.angle_beta   90.00
_cell.angle_gamma   90.00
#
_symmetry.space_group_name_H-M   'P 1'
#
loop_
_entity.id
_entity.type
_entity.pdbx_description
1 polymer ?
#
loop_
_entity_poly.entity_id
_entity_poly.type
_entity_poly.pdbx_seq_one_letter_code
_entity_poly.pdbx_strand_id
1 'polypeptide(L)'
;MGQDIAEYGGAFKITEGFVEEFGKARIRNTPICESAVVGAALGLSLEGYKAIMEMQFADFATVGFNQIINNLAKIYYRWGQNADVVIRMPTGGGVGAGPFHSQSNEAWFVHTPGLKVVYPSTPADAKGLLIAAINDPNPVLYFEHKALYRSVSGAVPEEYYEVEIGKARLVTSGDDISIITYGAGVHWAMDYAKNHTDISIHILDLRTLLPLDYDAIKEAVTATGKVLLLHEDTLIGGIGGEIAAWIAENCFDYLDAPVMRCASLDTPIPFNLELEKNFMAYSRLDAYVQKLLNY
;
A
#
# COMPACT_ATOMS: atom_id res chain seq x y z
N MET A 1 -6.59 14.42 -12.09
CA MET A 1 -7.27 15.51 -11.35
C MET A 1 -6.98 15.40 -9.88
N GLY A 2 -6.98 16.51 -9.14
CA GLY A 2 -6.69 16.56 -7.70
C GLY A 2 -6.36 17.98 -7.26
N GLN A 3 -6.12 18.13 -5.94
CA GLN A 3 -5.75 19.42 -5.37
C GLN A 3 -4.27 19.69 -5.63
N ASP A 4 -3.96 20.90 -6.09
CA ASP A 4 -2.61 21.42 -6.32
C ASP A 4 -1.74 20.62 -7.31
N ILE A 5 -2.31 19.71 -8.08
CA ILE A 5 -1.56 18.83 -8.98
C ILE A 5 -1.12 19.51 -10.29
N ALA A 6 -1.72 20.63 -10.66
CA ALA A 6 -1.41 21.36 -11.88
C ALA A 6 -0.18 22.27 -11.69
N GLU A 7 -0.37 23.58 -11.62
CA GLU A 7 0.72 24.57 -11.60
C GLU A 7 1.65 24.43 -10.40
N TYR A 8 1.14 23.97 -9.26
CA TYR A 8 1.96 23.72 -8.07
C TYR A 8 2.79 22.43 -8.15
N GLY A 9 2.36 21.47 -8.99
CA GLY A 9 3.08 20.20 -9.20
C GLY A 9 2.82 19.14 -8.12
N GLY A 10 1.72 19.24 -7.38
CA GLY A 10 1.35 18.30 -6.31
C GLY A 10 2.01 18.60 -4.96
N ALA A 11 1.42 18.12 -3.88
CA ALA A 11 1.93 18.30 -2.51
C ALA A 11 3.38 17.76 -2.34
N PHE A 12 3.72 16.70 -3.08
CA PHE A 12 5.04 16.06 -3.05
C PHE A 12 5.86 16.28 -4.32
N LYS A 13 5.43 17.19 -5.21
CA LYS A 13 6.10 17.51 -6.49
C LYS A 13 6.17 16.32 -7.47
N ILE A 14 5.22 15.42 -7.40
CA ILE A 14 5.17 14.24 -8.29
C ILE A 14 4.64 14.61 -9.68
N THR A 15 3.80 15.64 -9.77
CA THR A 15 3.17 16.09 -11.02
C THR A 15 3.78 17.39 -11.55
N GLU A 16 4.95 17.80 -11.03
CA GLU A 16 5.66 19.00 -11.52
C GLU A 16 6.03 18.84 -13.01
N GLY A 17 5.75 19.88 -13.80
CA GLY A 17 5.98 19.86 -15.26
C GLY A 17 4.84 19.24 -16.08
N PHE A 18 3.88 18.56 -15.47
CA PHE A 18 2.81 17.87 -16.22
C PHE A 18 1.87 18.82 -16.95
N VAL A 19 1.59 20.00 -16.37
CA VAL A 19 0.72 20.99 -17.03
C VAL A 19 1.37 21.57 -18.28
N GLU A 20 2.66 21.82 -18.21
CA GLU A 20 3.46 22.34 -19.34
C GLU A 20 3.50 21.34 -20.49
N GLU A 21 3.63 20.06 -20.19
CA GLU A 21 3.74 18.99 -21.19
C GLU A 21 2.38 18.54 -21.72
N PHE A 22 1.38 18.33 -20.86
CA PHE A 22 0.11 17.70 -21.22
C PHE A 22 -1.07 18.66 -21.28
N GLY A 23 -0.91 19.87 -20.80
CA GLY A 23 -1.94 20.92 -20.79
C GLY A 23 -3.02 20.76 -19.73
N LYS A 24 -3.73 21.87 -19.45
CA LYS A 24 -4.79 21.96 -18.41
C LYS A 24 -6.03 21.10 -18.72
N ALA A 25 -6.22 20.68 -19.96
CA ALA A 25 -7.32 19.80 -20.30
C ALA A 25 -7.13 18.39 -19.69
N ARG A 26 -5.89 17.96 -19.54
CA ARG A 26 -5.54 16.67 -18.95
C ARG A 26 -5.14 16.77 -17.47
N ILE A 27 -4.43 17.83 -17.08
CA ILE A 27 -3.95 18.03 -15.71
C ILE A 27 -4.78 19.10 -15.05
N ARG A 28 -5.69 18.70 -14.18
CA ARG A 28 -6.74 19.58 -13.64
C ARG A 28 -6.66 19.74 -12.13
N ASN A 29 -6.41 20.97 -11.67
CA ASN A 29 -6.67 21.30 -10.29
C ASN A 29 -8.16 21.23 -9.98
N THR A 30 -8.47 20.80 -8.77
CA THR A 30 -9.82 20.82 -8.23
C THR A 30 -9.86 21.66 -6.95
N PRO A 31 -11.02 22.19 -6.56
CA PRO A 31 -11.19 22.71 -5.19
C PRO A 31 -11.07 21.57 -4.17
N ILE A 32 -11.01 21.95 -2.87
CA ILE A 32 -11.00 20.99 -1.75
C ILE A 32 -12.41 20.40 -1.61
N CYS A 33 -12.66 19.26 -2.27
CA CYS A 33 -13.94 18.56 -2.21
C CYS A 33 -13.80 17.11 -2.70
N GLU A 34 -13.11 16.29 -1.94
CA GLU A 34 -12.71 14.92 -2.31
C GLU A 34 -13.90 14.07 -2.78
N SER A 35 -15.04 14.19 -2.11
CA SER A 35 -16.25 13.46 -2.53
C SER A 35 -16.69 13.83 -3.95
N ALA A 36 -16.70 15.12 -4.29
CA ALA A 36 -17.06 15.57 -5.64
C ALA A 36 -16.00 15.16 -6.68
N VAL A 37 -14.73 15.18 -6.31
CA VAL A 37 -13.62 14.80 -7.22
C VAL A 37 -13.66 13.31 -7.53
N VAL A 38 -13.88 12.45 -6.54
CA VAL A 38 -14.06 10.99 -6.74
C VAL A 38 -15.30 10.73 -7.63
N GLY A 39 -16.41 11.41 -7.37
CA GLY A 39 -17.60 11.31 -8.20
C GLY A 39 -17.38 11.77 -9.63
N ALA A 40 -16.61 12.85 -9.83
CA ALA A 40 -16.24 13.33 -11.16
C ALA A 40 -15.31 12.34 -11.89
N ALA A 41 -14.37 11.71 -11.19
CA ALA A 41 -13.51 10.67 -11.76
C ALA A 41 -14.35 9.47 -12.24
N LEU A 42 -15.34 9.04 -11.47
CA LEU A 42 -16.29 8.02 -11.89
C LEU A 42 -17.06 8.48 -13.13
N GLY A 43 -17.60 9.69 -13.14
CA GLY A 43 -18.32 10.23 -14.30
C GLY A 43 -17.46 10.26 -15.57
N LEU A 44 -16.20 10.64 -15.46
CA LEU A 44 -15.25 10.60 -16.58
C LEU A 44 -15.02 9.16 -17.07
N SER A 45 -14.90 8.21 -16.16
CA SER A 45 -14.75 6.79 -16.53
C SER A 45 -15.99 6.27 -17.29
N LEU A 46 -17.20 6.66 -16.91
CA LEU A 46 -18.43 6.29 -17.60
C LEU A 46 -18.49 6.85 -19.05
N GLU A 47 -17.82 7.97 -19.29
CA GLU A 47 -17.65 8.57 -20.62
C GLU A 47 -16.43 8.04 -21.39
N GLY A 48 -15.78 6.97 -20.88
CA GLY A 48 -14.69 6.28 -21.57
C GLY A 48 -13.29 6.86 -21.32
N TYR A 49 -13.13 7.77 -20.35
CA TYR A 49 -11.82 8.27 -19.95
C TYR A 49 -11.21 7.40 -18.85
N LYS A 50 -9.88 7.22 -18.89
CA LYS A 50 -9.13 6.68 -17.77
C LYS A 50 -8.81 7.82 -16.81
N ALA A 51 -9.44 7.80 -15.64
CA ALA A 51 -9.37 8.89 -14.70
C ALA A 51 -8.40 8.56 -13.56
N ILE A 52 -7.37 9.40 -13.40
CA ILE A 52 -6.50 9.37 -12.21
C ILE A 52 -6.88 10.54 -11.32
N MET A 53 -7.25 10.23 -10.06
CA MET A 53 -7.48 11.21 -9.01
C MET A 53 -6.37 11.08 -7.97
N GLU A 54 -5.77 12.21 -7.58
CA GLU A 54 -4.78 12.26 -6.51
C GLU A 54 -5.41 12.89 -5.27
N MET A 55 -5.39 12.15 -4.14
CA MET A 55 -5.56 12.72 -2.81
C MET A 55 -4.26 13.41 -2.41
N GLN A 56 -4.30 14.55 -1.70
CA GLN A 56 -3.07 15.11 -1.12
C GLN A 56 -2.48 14.18 -0.06
N PHE A 57 -3.36 13.54 0.72
CA PHE A 57 -3.03 12.51 1.72
C PHE A 57 -4.14 11.47 1.76
N ALA A 58 -3.78 10.21 2.03
CA ALA A 58 -4.74 9.13 2.19
C ALA A 58 -5.77 9.39 3.31
N ASP A 59 -5.37 10.17 4.32
CA ASP A 59 -6.23 10.62 5.43
C ASP A 59 -7.52 11.28 4.93
N PHE A 60 -7.45 12.05 3.83
CA PHE A 60 -8.59 12.79 3.27
C PHE A 60 -9.55 11.91 2.46
N ALA A 61 -9.21 10.65 2.24
CA ALA A 61 -10.14 9.69 1.65
C ALA A 61 -11.43 9.55 2.49
N THR A 62 -11.39 9.85 3.78
CA THR A 62 -12.57 9.88 4.65
C THR A 62 -13.66 10.82 4.15
N VAL A 63 -13.31 11.96 3.54
CA VAL A 63 -14.27 12.91 2.94
C VAL A 63 -14.92 12.31 1.68
N GLY A 64 -14.17 11.52 0.91
CA GLY A 64 -14.66 10.83 -0.29
C GLY A 64 -15.18 9.40 -0.04
N PHE A 65 -15.23 8.95 1.21
CA PHE A 65 -15.46 7.55 1.57
C PHE A 65 -16.72 6.97 0.94
N ASN A 66 -17.84 7.70 1.03
CA ASN A 66 -19.10 7.26 0.41
C ASN A 66 -18.96 7.04 -1.10
N GLN A 67 -18.26 7.90 -1.82
CA GLN A 67 -18.06 7.76 -3.27
C GLN A 67 -17.19 6.55 -3.59
N ILE A 68 -16.19 6.27 -2.78
CA ILE A 68 -15.29 5.12 -2.98
C ILE A 68 -16.05 3.82 -2.70
N ILE A 69 -16.61 3.65 -1.49
CA ILE A 69 -17.16 2.35 -1.06
C ILE A 69 -18.57 2.05 -1.57
N ASN A 70 -19.41 3.08 -1.82
CA ASN A 70 -20.78 2.87 -2.25
C ASN A 70 -21.00 3.07 -3.76
N ASN A 71 -20.18 3.87 -4.41
CA ASN A 71 -20.30 4.10 -5.85
C ASN A 71 -19.23 3.35 -6.64
N LEU A 72 -17.94 3.69 -6.51
CA LEU A 72 -16.87 3.04 -7.27
C LEU A 72 -16.84 1.52 -7.06
N ALA A 73 -16.78 1.08 -5.81
CA ALA A 73 -16.64 -0.34 -5.49
C ALA A 73 -17.81 -1.21 -5.97
N LYS A 74 -19.02 -0.64 -6.08
CA LYS A 74 -20.24 -1.41 -6.32
C LYS A 74 -20.85 -1.25 -7.70
N ILE A 75 -20.31 -0.34 -8.53
CA ILE A 75 -20.93 -0.02 -9.82
C ILE A 75 -20.94 -1.23 -10.76
N TYR A 76 -19.85 -1.99 -10.82
CA TYR A 76 -19.79 -3.18 -11.66
C TYR A 76 -20.79 -4.24 -11.20
N TYR A 77 -20.82 -4.55 -9.90
CA TYR A 77 -21.76 -5.52 -9.34
C TYR A 77 -23.21 -5.14 -9.58
N ARG A 78 -23.52 -3.84 -9.46
CA ARG A 78 -24.88 -3.33 -9.57
C ARG A 78 -25.38 -3.23 -11.02
N TRP A 79 -24.52 -2.83 -11.96
CA TRP A 79 -24.93 -2.51 -13.34
C TRP A 79 -24.05 -3.12 -14.43
N GLY A 80 -23.00 -3.87 -14.09
CA GLY A 80 -22.04 -4.37 -15.07
C GLY A 80 -21.17 -3.29 -15.70
N GLN A 81 -21.15 -2.09 -15.09
CA GLN A 81 -20.44 -0.93 -15.62
C GLN A 81 -19.02 -0.87 -15.03
N ASN A 82 -18.03 -0.81 -15.91
CA ASN A 82 -16.64 -0.61 -15.49
C ASN A 82 -16.44 0.78 -14.84
N ALA A 83 -15.41 0.88 -14.02
CA ALA A 83 -14.96 2.13 -13.43
C ALA A 83 -13.43 2.21 -13.49
N ASP A 84 -12.91 2.68 -14.62
CA ASP A 84 -11.47 2.82 -14.91
C ASP A 84 -10.91 4.03 -14.13
N VAL A 85 -10.87 3.93 -12.81
CA VAL A 85 -10.47 5.01 -11.91
C VAL A 85 -9.31 4.57 -11.04
N VAL A 86 -8.23 5.34 -11.04
CA VAL A 86 -7.13 5.18 -10.08
C VAL A 86 -7.19 6.33 -9.08
N ILE A 87 -7.19 5.98 -7.80
CA ILE A 87 -7.04 6.97 -6.71
C ILE A 87 -5.66 6.80 -6.09
N ARG A 88 -4.76 7.76 -6.35
CA ARG A 88 -3.45 7.81 -5.72
C ARG A 88 -3.57 8.40 -4.33
N MET A 89 -2.95 7.75 -3.35
CA MET A 89 -3.07 8.06 -1.93
C MET A 89 -1.71 8.10 -1.25
N PRO A 90 -1.05 9.26 -1.17
CA PRO A 90 0.14 9.41 -0.32
C PRO A 90 -0.20 9.12 1.14
N THR A 91 0.48 8.15 1.75
CA THR A 91 0.15 7.57 3.07
C THR A 91 1.39 7.41 3.95
N GLY A 92 1.20 7.00 5.18
CA GLY A 92 2.25 6.58 6.09
C GLY A 92 2.92 7.67 6.90
N GLY A 93 3.59 7.26 7.96
CA GLY A 93 4.31 8.10 8.91
C GLY A 93 5.80 8.26 8.61
N GLY A 94 6.57 8.60 9.66
CA GLY A 94 8.00 8.83 9.56
C GLY A 94 8.39 10.22 9.06
N VAL A 95 7.44 11.15 8.97
CA VAL A 95 7.63 12.51 8.45
C VAL A 95 7.21 13.62 9.44
N GLY A 96 6.76 13.25 10.65
CA GLY A 96 6.34 14.22 11.67
C GLY A 96 5.07 15.00 11.35
N ALA A 97 4.21 14.48 10.48
CA ALA A 97 3.01 15.18 10.02
C ALA A 97 1.75 14.93 10.89
N GLY A 98 1.84 14.03 11.85
CA GLY A 98 0.82 13.76 12.87
C GLY A 98 -0.45 13.07 12.35
N PRO A 99 -1.51 13.04 13.17
CA PRO A 99 -2.64 12.11 12.98
C PRO A 99 -3.57 12.46 11.81
N PHE A 100 -3.40 13.60 11.16
CA PHE A 100 -4.25 14.04 10.04
C PHE A 100 -3.55 13.96 8.68
N HIS A 101 -2.25 13.58 8.65
CA HIS A 101 -1.44 13.56 7.43
C HIS A 101 -0.50 12.36 7.34
N SER A 102 -0.61 11.39 8.25
CA SER A 102 0.32 10.26 8.35
C SER A 102 -0.33 8.92 8.62
N GLN A 103 -1.65 8.82 8.54
CA GLN A 103 -2.33 7.56 8.81
C GLN A 103 -2.03 6.53 7.71
N SER A 104 -1.93 5.27 8.13
CA SER A 104 -2.00 4.09 7.27
C SER A 104 -3.43 3.56 7.38
N ASN A 105 -4.21 3.67 6.31
CA ASN A 105 -5.65 3.39 6.33
C ASN A 105 -6.09 2.43 5.21
N GLU A 106 -5.16 1.70 4.65
CA GLU A 106 -5.40 0.72 3.58
C GLU A 106 -6.39 -0.37 3.99
N ALA A 107 -6.42 -0.78 5.26
CA ALA A 107 -7.32 -1.81 5.75
C ALA A 107 -8.81 -1.44 5.59
N TRP A 108 -9.17 -0.16 5.65
CA TRP A 108 -10.55 0.28 5.40
C TRP A 108 -11.05 -0.10 4.02
N PHE A 109 -10.16 -0.14 3.05
CA PHE A 109 -10.47 -0.39 1.65
C PHE A 109 -10.28 -1.87 1.27
N VAL A 110 -9.37 -2.57 1.92
CA VAL A 110 -9.23 -4.02 1.78
C VAL A 110 -10.53 -4.73 2.22
N HIS A 111 -11.20 -4.20 3.22
CA HIS A 111 -12.53 -4.70 3.66
C HIS A 111 -13.67 -4.41 2.65
N THR A 112 -13.42 -3.68 1.56
CA THR A 112 -14.47 -3.23 0.62
C THR A 112 -14.45 -4.04 -0.67
N PRO A 113 -15.35 -5.04 -0.85
CA PRO A 113 -15.45 -5.80 -2.10
C PRO A 113 -15.71 -4.90 -3.31
N GLY A 114 -15.03 -5.19 -4.43
CA GLY A 114 -15.14 -4.43 -5.68
C GLY A 114 -14.03 -3.39 -5.91
N LEU A 115 -13.16 -3.19 -4.93
CA LEU A 115 -11.92 -2.40 -5.07
C LEU A 115 -10.72 -3.31 -5.30
N LYS A 116 -9.67 -2.73 -5.89
CA LYS A 116 -8.31 -3.25 -5.82
C LYS A 116 -7.45 -2.30 -5.01
N VAL A 117 -6.50 -2.84 -4.24
CA VAL A 117 -5.61 -2.05 -3.37
C VAL A 117 -4.17 -2.46 -3.65
N VAL A 118 -3.37 -1.53 -4.15
CA VAL A 118 -1.94 -1.75 -4.45
C VAL A 118 -1.07 -0.82 -3.62
N TYR A 119 0.14 -1.28 -3.31
CA TYR A 119 1.05 -0.57 -2.43
C TYR A 119 2.52 -0.89 -2.79
N PRO A 120 3.12 -0.19 -3.77
CA PRO A 120 4.51 -0.43 -4.19
C PRO A 120 5.52 -0.08 -3.10
N SER A 121 6.65 -0.78 -3.12
CA SER A 121 7.80 -0.54 -2.24
C SER A 121 9.04 -0.02 -2.99
N THR A 122 9.07 -0.15 -4.32
CA THR A 122 10.22 0.25 -5.16
C THR A 122 9.81 1.16 -6.31
N PRO A 123 10.74 1.97 -6.87
CA PRO A 123 10.44 2.81 -8.04
C PRO A 123 9.98 2.01 -9.26
N ALA A 124 10.57 0.84 -9.51
CA ALA A 124 10.17 -0.01 -10.63
C ALA A 124 8.74 -0.57 -10.44
N ASP A 125 8.43 -1.09 -9.24
CA ASP A 125 7.06 -1.54 -8.95
C ASP A 125 6.07 -0.37 -9.00
N ALA A 126 6.47 0.83 -8.55
CA ALA A 126 5.61 2.02 -8.62
C ALA A 126 5.22 2.35 -10.07
N LYS A 127 6.16 2.32 -11.02
CA LYS A 127 5.84 2.51 -12.45
C LYS A 127 4.95 1.39 -12.98
N GLY A 128 5.38 0.13 -12.81
CA GLY A 128 4.68 -1.02 -13.41
C GLY A 128 3.28 -1.24 -12.84
N LEU A 129 3.08 -1.09 -11.53
CA LEU A 129 1.77 -1.19 -10.90
C LEU A 129 0.84 -0.01 -11.25
N LEU A 130 1.39 1.21 -11.41
CA LEU A 130 0.57 2.36 -11.82
C LEU A 130 0.06 2.18 -13.24
N ILE A 131 0.89 1.69 -14.15
CA ILE A 131 0.47 1.38 -15.52
C ILE A 131 -0.60 0.28 -15.52
N ALA A 132 -0.40 -0.79 -14.77
CA ALA A 132 -1.38 -1.86 -14.62
C ALA A 132 -2.70 -1.33 -14.00
N ALA A 133 -2.63 -0.47 -12.99
CA ALA A 133 -3.80 0.15 -12.38
C ALA A 133 -4.60 1.03 -13.37
N ILE A 134 -3.91 1.79 -14.24
CA ILE A 134 -4.55 2.62 -15.28
C ILE A 134 -5.26 1.74 -16.32
N ASN A 135 -4.72 0.55 -16.58
CA ASN A 135 -5.30 -0.38 -17.58
C ASN A 135 -6.36 -1.31 -16.99
N ASP A 136 -6.46 -1.38 -15.67
CA ASP A 136 -7.49 -2.19 -15.03
C ASP A 136 -8.89 -1.57 -15.24
N PRO A 137 -9.89 -2.38 -15.60
CA PRO A 137 -11.26 -1.89 -15.80
C PRO A 137 -12.03 -1.66 -14.50
N ASN A 138 -11.39 -1.88 -13.34
CA ASN A 138 -11.99 -1.72 -12.01
C ASN A 138 -11.27 -0.63 -11.24
N PRO A 139 -11.91 -0.05 -10.19
CA PRO A 139 -11.28 0.98 -9.40
C PRO A 139 -10.09 0.45 -8.60
N VAL A 140 -8.96 1.12 -8.73
CA VAL A 140 -7.72 0.80 -8.02
C VAL A 140 -7.36 1.92 -7.06
N LEU A 141 -7.22 1.58 -5.78
CA LEU A 141 -6.66 2.44 -4.76
C LEU A 141 -5.15 2.21 -4.71
N TYR A 142 -4.41 3.25 -5.03
CA TYR A 142 -2.97 3.20 -5.23
C TYR A 142 -2.27 3.93 -4.08
N PHE A 143 -1.87 3.19 -3.05
CA PHE A 143 -1.18 3.73 -1.89
C PHE A 143 0.31 3.95 -2.18
N GLU A 144 0.84 5.07 -1.74
CA GLU A 144 2.25 5.45 -1.91
C GLU A 144 2.80 5.96 -0.58
N HIS A 145 3.77 5.25 -0.02
CA HIS A 145 4.35 5.66 1.26
C HIS A 145 5.21 6.92 1.09
N LYS A 146 4.83 8.01 1.73
CA LYS A 146 5.45 9.34 1.58
C LYS A 146 6.95 9.36 1.87
N ALA A 147 7.39 8.65 2.91
CA ALA A 147 8.80 8.59 3.26
C ALA A 147 9.65 7.97 2.13
N LEU A 148 9.08 7.05 1.33
CA LEU A 148 9.81 6.39 0.25
C LEU A 148 10.08 7.31 -0.95
N TYR A 149 9.31 8.39 -1.15
CA TYR A 149 9.52 9.32 -2.27
C TYR A 149 10.92 9.93 -2.34
N ARG A 150 11.60 10.07 -1.20
CA ARG A 150 12.92 10.71 -1.11
C ARG A 150 14.00 9.80 -0.55
N SER A 151 13.65 8.67 0.07
CA SER A 151 14.60 7.77 0.72
C SER A 151 14.98 6.57 -0.14
N VAL A 152 14.18 6.22 -1.14
CA VAL A 152 14.42 5.06 -2.01
C VAL A 152 14.71 5.49 -3.43
N SER A 153 15.81 4.96 -3.97
CA SER A 153 16.18 5.12 -5.37
C SER A 153 16.45 3.75 -5.98
N GLY A 154 16.20 3.60 -7.28
CA GLY A 154 16.42 2.35 -7.98
C GLY A 154 16.31 2.52 -9.49
N ALA A 155 16.82 1.55 -10.22
CA ALA A 155 16.66 1.51 -11.66
C ALA A 155 15.17 1.30 -12.02
N VAL A 156 14.71 2.08 -12.99
CA VAL A 156 13.36 1.96 -13.56
C VAL A 156 13.52 1.71 -15.05
N PRO A 157 13.05 0.59 -15.61
CA PRO A 157 13.09 0.37 -17.06
C PRO A 157 12.39 1.51 -17.81
N GLU A 158 12.98 1.97 -18.91
CA GLU A 158 12.41 3.08 -19.71
C GLU A 158 11.22 2.60 -20.54
N GLU A 159 11.29 1.36 -21.04
CA GLU A 159 10.24 0.74 -21.84
C GLU A 159 8.92 0.61 -21.06
N TYR A 160 7.85 0.40 -21.83
CA TYR A 160 6.55 0.06 -21.27
C TYR A 160 6.59 -1.34 -20.64
N TYR A 161 6.10 -1.46 -19.40
CA TYR A 161 5.83 -2.73 -18.74
C TYR A 161 4.75 -2.58 -17.68
N GLU A 162 4.10 -3.67 -17.37
CA GLU A 162 3.16 -3.76 -16.26
C GLU A 162 3.68 -4.73 -15.20
N VAL A 163 3.38 -4.44 -13.96
CA VAL A 163 3.48 -5.40 -12.86
C VAL A 163 2.09 -5.90 -12.56
N GLU A 164 1.91 -7.22 -12.60
CA GLU A 164 0.60 -7.85 -12.43
C GLU A 164 0.04 -7.56 -11.03
N ILE A 165 -1.19 -6.99 -10.99
CA ILE A 165 -1.93 -6.77 -9.75
C ILE A 165 -2.36 -8.13 -9.18
N GLY A 166 -2.10 -8.35 -7.87
CA GLY A 166 -2.37 -9.63 -7.22
C GLY A 166 -1.17 -10.58 -7.21
N LYS A 167 0.03 -10.09 -7.61
CA LYS A 167 1.27 -10.87 -7.54
C LYS A 167 2.27 -10.23 -6.60
N ALA A 168 2.68 -11.02 -5.60
CA ALA A 168 3.73 -10.67 -4.65
C ALA A 168 5.14 -10.80 -5.30
N ARG A 169 6.14 -10.29 -4.61
CA ARG A 169 7.54 -10.36 -5.03
C ARG A 169 8.41 -10.93 -3.90
N LEU A 170 9.13 -11.99 -4.18
CA LEU A 170 10.20 -12.45 -3.30
C LEU A 170 11.36 -11.43 -3.37
N VAL A 171 11.70 -10.84 -2.21
CA VAL A 171 12.79 -9.86 -2.08
C VAL A 171 14.10 -10.57 -1.74
N THR A 172 14.07 -11.43 -0.73
CA THR A 172 15.17 -12.32 -0.34
C THR A 172 14.62 -13.69 0.01
N SER A 173 15.36 -14.75 -0.32
CA SER A 173 15.06 -16.08 0.21
C SER A 173 15.84 -16.32 1.51
N GLY A 174 15.26 -17.07 2.43
CA GLY A 174 15.87 -17.41 3.72
C GLY A 174 15.15 -18.61 4.33
N ASP A 175 15.78 -19.22 5.34
CA ASP A 175 15.35 -20.51 5.89
C ASP A 175 14.93 -20.42 7.36
N ASP A 176 15.23 -19.32 8.08
CA ASP A 176 14.95 -19.21 9.51
C ASP A 176 13.59 -18.60 9.84
N ILE A 177 13.20 -17.52 9.12
CA ILE A 177 11.96 -16.80 9.36
C ILE A 177 11.47 -16.13 8.07
N SER A 178 10.17 -16.12 7.85
CA SER A 178 9.51 -15.36 6.78
C SER A 178 8.93 -14.06 7.32
N ILE A 179 9.31 -12.93 6.72
CA ILE A 179 8.68 -11.62 6.94
C ILE A 179 7.82 -11.29 5.72
N ILE A 180 6.52 -11.29 5.90
CA ILE A 180 5.54 -10.93 4.87
C ILE A 180 5.12 -9.49 5.13
N THR A 181 5.29 -8.61 4.15
CA THR A 181 5.15 -7.16 4.34
C THR A 181 4.81 -6.43 3.04
N TYR A 182 4.71 -5.11 3.09
CA TYR A 182 4.46 -4.22 1.94
C TYR A 182 4.93 -2.79 2.23
N GLY A 183 5.02 -1.96 1.20
CA GLY A 183 5.35 -0.54 1.33
C GLY A 183 6.67 -0.31 2.08
N ALA A 184 6.65 0.56 3.10
CA ALA A 184 7.83 0.86 3.92
C ALA A 184 8.32 -0.35 4.72
N GLY A 185 7.44 -1.28 5.09
CA GLY A 185 7.79 -2.49 5.81
C GLY A 185 8.83 -3.37 5.09
N VAL A 186 8.84 -3.33 3.76
CA VAL A 186 9.86 -4.04 2.95
C VAL A 186 11.26 -3.52 3.26
N HIS A 187 11.42 -2.20 3.34
CA HIS A 187 12.71 -1.57 3.64
C HIS A 187 13.13 -1.81 5.08
N TRP A 188 12.18 -1.80 6.04
CA TRP A 188 12.47 -2.14 7.43
C TRP A 188 12.95 -3.60 7.57
N ALA A 189 12.32 -4.54 6.86
CA ALA A 189 12.73 -5.94 6.84
C ALA A 189 14.11 -6.12 6.18
N MET A 190 14.38 -5.43 5.07
CA MET A 190 15.68 -5.47 4.39
C MET A 190 16.80 -4.89 5.27
N ASP A 191 16.56 -3.74 5.92
CA ASP A 191 17.52 -3.12 6.82
C ASP A 191 17.79 -4.01 8.04
N TYR A 192 16.75 -4.66 8.57
CA TYR A 192 16.90 -5.63 9.65
C TYR A 192 17.76 -6.82 9.21
N ALA A 193 17.46 -7.44 8.07
CA ALA A 193 18.24 -8.56 7.53
C ALA A 193 19.71 -8.19 7.27
N LYS A 194 19.97 -6.98 6.76
CA LYS A 194 21.35 -6.48 6.53
C LYS A 194 22.15 -6.34 7.83
N ASN A 195 21.50 -5.98 8.92
CA ASN A 195 22.13 -5.78 10.24
C ASN A 195 22.20 -7.06 11.08
N HIS A 196 21.51 -8.14 10.69
CA HIS A 196 21.45 -9.43 11.38
C HIS A 196 21.78 -10.57 10.40
N THR A 197 23.01 -10.60 9.91
CA THR A 197 23.48 -11.55 8.88
C THR A 197 23.57 -13.00 9.36
N ASP A 198 23.45 -13.22 10.66
CA ASP A 198 23.34 -14.53 11.32
C ASP A 198 21.94 -15.13 11.23
N ILE A 199 20.94 -14.39 10.78
CA ILE A 199 19.56 -14.84 10.59
C ILE A 199 19.24 -14.89 9.09
N SER A 200 18.82 -16.04 8.59
CA SER A 200 18.43 -16.25 7.19
C SER A 200 16.95 -15.88 7.00
N ILE A 201 16.69 -14.66 6.51
CA ILE A 201 15.34 -14.10 6.45
C ILE A 201 14.76 -14.19 5.02
N HIS A 202 13.59 -14.83 4.91
CA HIS A 202 12.74 -14.82 3.73
C HIS A 202 11.85 -13.57 3.76
N ILE A 203 11.99 -12.66 2.79
CA ILE A 203 11.20 -11.43 2.74
C ILE A 203 10.28 -11.48 1.52
N LEU A 204 8.96 -11.43 1.77
CA LEU A 204 7.92 -11.36 0.76
C LEU A 204 7.28 -9.97 0.76
N ASP A 205 7.38 -9.27 -0.38
CA ASP A 205 6.70 -8.01 -0.65
C ASP A 205 5.35 -8.28 -1.33
N LEU A 206 4.26 -8.02 -0.65
CA LEU A 206 2.92 -8.29 -1.15
C LEU A 206 2.55 -7.45 -2.38
N ARG A 207 3.03 -6.19 -2.49
CA ARG A 207 2.74 -5.22 -3.56
C ARG A 207 1.25 -4.93 -3.78
N THR A 208 0.40 -5.94 -3.62
CA THR A 208 -1.06 -5.86 -3.71
C THR A 208 -1.69 -6.41 -2.44
N LEU A 209 -2.60 -5.63 -1.86
CA LEU A 209 -3.32 -6.00 -0.65
C LEU A 209 -4.73 -6.53 -0.95
N LEU A 210 -5.27 -6.18 -2.13
CA LEU A 210 -6.51 -6.73 -2.64
C LEU A 210 -6.47 -6.75 -4.19
N PRO A 211 -6.49 -7.93 -4.83
CA PRO A 211 -6.43 -9.28 -4.23
C PRO A 211 -5.04 -9.62 -3.68
N LEU A 212 -4.97 -10.46 -2.66
CA LEU A 212 -3.71 -11.02 -2.15
C LEU A 212 -3.21 -12.19 -3.01
N ASP A 213 -1.89 -12.36 -3.10
CA ASP A 213 -1.23 -13.53 -3.68
C ASP A 213 -1.09 -14.63 -2.62
N TYR A 214 -2.16 -15.40 -2.45
CA TYR A 214 -2.19 -16.47 -1.47
C TYR A 214 -1.20 -17.61 -1.78
N ASP A 215 -0.87 -17.85 -3.04
CA ASP A 215 0.13 -18.84 -3.42
C ASP A 215 1.52 -18.44 -2.93
N ALA A 216 1.92 -17.18 -3.16
CA ALA A 216 3.19 -16.65 -2.66
C ALA A 216 3.24 -16.60 -1.12
N ILE A 217 2.12 -16.28 -0.46
CA ILE A 217 2.02 -16.33 1.01
C ILE A 217 2.25 -17.77 1.49
N LYS A 218 1.61 -18.77 0.87
CA LYS A 218 1.82 -20.17 1.22
C LYS A 218 3.25 -20.61 0.99
N GLU A 219 3.88 -20.21 -0.12
CA GLU A 219 5.30 -20.49 -0.38
C GLU A 219 6.19 -19.91 0.72
N ALA A 220 5.95 -18.66 1.15
CA ALA A 220 6.71 -18.05 2.23
C ALA A 220 6.51 -18.78 3.58
N VAL A 221 5.29 -19.23 3.89
CA VAL A 221 5.01 -20.02 5.10
C VAL A 221 5.76 -21.36 5.06
N THR A 222 5.70 -22.06 3.94
CA THR A 222 6.33 -23.39 3.79
C THR A 222 7.85 -23.33 3.75
N ALA A 223 8.43 -22.17 3.39
CA ALA A 223 9.87 -21.98 3.34
C ALA A 223 10.53 -22.04 4.73
N THR A 224 9.86 -21.53 5.77
CA THR A 224 10.50 -21.34 7.08
C THR A 224 9.72 -21.88 8.26
N GLY A 225 8.43 -22.14 8.14
CA GLY A 225 7.55 -22.53 9.24
C GLY A 225 7.32 -21.45 10.31
N LYS A 226 8.06 -20.35 10.29
CA LYS A 226 8.00 -19.24 11.24
C LYS A 226 7.67 -17.92 10.51
N VAL A 227 6.54 -17.33 10.81
CA VAL A 227 5.99 -16.20 10.03
C VAL A 227 5.76 -14.97 10.88
N LEU A 228 6.33 -13.84 10.42
CA LEU A 228 6.08 -12.51 10.92
C LEU A 228 5.37 -11.67 9.85
N LEU A 229 4.18 -11.20 10.17
CA LEU A 229 3.46 -10.20 9.37
C LEU A 229 3.86 -8.82 9.86
N LEU A 230 4.51 -8.03 8.99
CA LEU A 230 5.03 -6.70 9.32
C LEU A 230 4.28 -5.65 8.52
N HIS A 231 3.65 -4.68 9.19
CA HIS A 231 2.98 -3.55 8.52
C HIS A 231 2.94 -2.29 9.39
N GLU A 232 2.76 -1.14 8.74
CA GLU A 232 2.71 0.15 9.43
C GLU A 232 1.33 0.44 10.05
N ASP A 233 0.26 -0.03 9.45
CA ASP A 233 -1.08 0.12 10.03
C ASP A 233 -1.14 -0.44 11.47
N THR A 234 -2.15 -0.05 12.23
CA THR A 234 -2.35 -0.52 13.62
C THR A 234 -2.52 -2.03 13.70
N LEU A 235 -2.25 -2.61 14.87
CA LEU A 235 -2.37 -4.05 15.09
C LEU A 235 -3.83 -4.51 15.01
N ILE A 236 -4.74 -3.72 15.61
CA ILE A 236 -6.18 -4.01 15.61
C ILE A 236 -6.78 -3.55 14.29
N GLY A 237 -7.37 -4.48 13.54
CA GLY A 237 -8.04 -4.19 12.28
C GLY A 237 -7.13 -4.03 11.06
N GLY A 238 -5.80 -4.06 11.24
CA GLY A 238 -4.86 -4.07 10.11
C GLY A 238 -4.92 -5.40 9.34
N ILE A 239 -4.48 -5.38 8.06
CA ILE A 239 -4.55 -6.54 7.15
C ILE A 239 -3.79 -7.77 7.66
N GLY A 240 -2.79 -7.58 8.53
CA GLY A 240 -2.07 -8.68 9.15
C GLY A 240 -2.98 -9.64 9.93
N GLY A 241 -4.13 -9.18 10.43
CA GLY A 241 -5.12 -10.03 11.07
C GLY A 241 -5.77 -11.01 10.09
N GLU A 242 -6.16 -10.53 8.91
CA GLU A 242 -6.74 -11.33 7.83
C GLU A 242 -5.75 -12.36 7.29
N ILE A 243 -4.52 -11.93 7.01
CA ILE A 243 -3.46 -12.83 6.52
C ILE A 243 -3.15 -13.92 7.56
N ALA A 244 -3.07 -13.56 8.85
CA ALA A 244 -2.83 -14.53 9.93
C ALA A 244 -3.96 -15.56 10.04
N ALA A 245 -5.21 -15.15 9.91
CA ALA A 245 -6.36 -16.05 9.90
C ALA A 245 -6.28 -17.02 8.72
N TRP A 246 -6.02 -16.49 7.51
CA TRP A 246 -5.89 -17.32 6.32
C TRP A 246 -4.74 -18.34 6.44
N ILE A 247 -3.59 -17.93 6.97
CA ILE A 247 -2.44 -18.83 7.20
C ILE A 247 -2.84 -19.93 8.19
N ALA A 248 -3.53 -19.58 9.28
CA ALA A 248 -3.98 -20.57 10.27
C ALA A 248 -4.97 -21.59 9.69
N GLU A 249 -5.84 -21.18 8.77
CA GLU A 249 -6.81 -22.06 8.11
C GLU A 249 -6.20 -22.94 7.01
N ASN A 250 -5.19 -22.43 6.26
CA ASN A 250 -4.73 -23.05 5.03
C ASN A 250 -3.28 -23.57 5.10
N CYS A 251 -2.51 -23.17 6.11
CA CYS A 251 -1.09 -23.49 6.22
C CYS A 251 -0.69 -24.02 7.61
N PHE A 252 -1.63 -24.38 8.46
CA PHE A 252 -1.38 -24.80 9.85
C PHE A 252 -0.34 -25.92 9.98
N ASP A 253 -0.40 -26.91 9.08
CA ASP A 253 0.49 -28.08 9.09
C ASP A 253 1.97 -27.73 8.74
N TYR A 254 2.23 -26.52 8.27
CA TYR A 254 3.58 -26.04 7.92
C TYR A 254 4.16 -25.11 8.99
N LEU A 255 3.43 -24.80 10.07
CA LEU A 255 3.86 -23.85 11.08
C LEU A 255 4.63 -24.52 12.21
N ASP A 256 5.83 -24.02 12.48
CA ASP A 256 6.67 -24.38 13.64
C ASP A 256 6.48 -23.42 14.82
N ALA A 257 5.81 -22.28 14.60
CA ALA A 257 5.53 -21.26 15.61
C ALA A 257 4.18 -20.57 15.32
N PRO A 258 3.58 -19.89 16.32
CA PRO A 258 2.43 -19.03 16.07
C PRO A 258 2.76 -17.92 15.05
N VAL A 259 1.86 -17.64 14.12
CA VAL A 259 1.98 -16.45 13.25
C VAL A 259 1.96 -15.20 14.11
N MET A 260 3.01 -14.38 14.02
CA MET A 260 3.10 -13.12 14.75
C MET A 260 2.84 -11.91 13.86
N ARG A 261 2.30 -10.85 14.46
CA ARG A 261 2.02 -9.59 13.78
C ARG A 261 2.80 -8.48 14.46
N CYS A 262 3.76 -7.87 13.76
CA CYS A 262 4.47 -6.67 14.15
C CYS A 262 3.86 -5.48 13.42
N ALA A 263 3.14 -4.65 14.14
CA ALA A 263 2.39 -3.51 13.61
C ALA A 263 2.67 -2.25 14.43
N SER A 264 2.20 -1.09 13.96
CA SER A 264 2.24 0.13 14.77
C SER A 264 1.32 0.04 15.99
N LEU A 265 1.48 0.95 16.91
CA LEU A 265 0.67 0.97 18.14
C LEU A 265 -0.80 1.29 17.81
N ASP A 266 -1.73 0.73 18.59
CA ASP A 266 -3.16 1.03 18.47
C ASP A 266 -3.51 2.40 19.09
N THR A 267 -2.84 3.43 18.57
CA THR A 267 -3.03 4.83 18.95
C THR A 267 -3.00 5.72 17.70
N PRO A 268 -3.54 6.94 17.75
CA PRO A 268 -3.25 7.92 16.69
C PRO A 268 -1.74 8.17 16.57
N ILE A 269 -1.27 8.41 15.34
CA ILE A 269 0.14 8.72 15.10
C ILE A 269 0.53 10.08 15.70
N PRO A 270 1.62 10.16 16.48
CA PRO A 270 2.02 11.41 17.14
C PRO A 270 2.66 12.43 16.20
N PHE A 271 2.60 13.72 16.55
CA PHE A 271 3.40 14.79 15.90
C PHE A 271 4.87 14.79 16.32
N ASN A 272 5.14 14.45 17.59
CA ASN A 272 6.51 14.45 18.10
C ASN A 272 7.29 13.30 17.47
N LEU A 273 8.43 13.61 16.83
CA LEU A 273 9.25 12.64 16.10
C LEU A 273 9.73 11.47 16.94
N GLU A 274 10.07 11.67 18.22
CA GLU A 274 10.49 10.57 19.08
C GLU A 274 9.32 9.65 19.46
N LEU A 275 8.14 10.22 19.66
CA LEU A 275 6.93 9.44 19.90
C LEU A 275 6.48 8.73 18.61
N GLU A 276 6.61 9.37 17.44
CA GLU A 276 6.33 8.76 16.15
C GLU A 276 7.25 7.56 15.89
N LYS A 277 8.55 7.66 16.15
CA LYS A 277 9.48 6.53 16.07
C LYS A 277 9.04 5.36 16.94
N ASN A 278 8.61 5.63 18.18
CA ASN A 278 8.12 4.60 19.08
C ASN A 278 6.75 4.03 18.65
N PHE A 279 5.91 4.84 17.99
CA PHE A 279 4.64 4.39 17.40
C PHE A 279 4.87 3.36 16.31
N MET A 280 5.86 3.55 15.43
CA MET A 280 6.11 2.78 14.24
C MET A 280 6.48 1.32 14.53
N ALA A 281 6.01 0.40 13.69
CA ALA A 281 6.23 -1.05 13.83
C ALA A 281 7.71 -1.44 13.92
N TYR A 282 8.58 -0.80 13.14
CA TYR A 282 10.01 -1.14 13.10
C TYR A 282 10.71 -1.03 14.46
N SER A 283 10.21 -0.19 15.38
CA SER A 283 10.80 -0.06 16.72
C SER A 283 10.68 -1.32 17.57
N ARG A 284 9.84 -2.26 17.19
CA ARG A 284 9.57 -3.53 17.87
C ARG A 284 9.98 -4.75 17.06
N LEU A 285 10.49 -4.56 15.84
CA LEU A 285 10.76 -5.65 14.90
C LEU A 285 11.72 -6.69 15.51
N ASP A 286 12.83 -6.26 16.11
CA ASP A 286 13.80 -7.15 16.72
C ASP A 286 13.16 -8.05 17.80
N ALA A 287 12.38 -7.48 18.70
CA ALA A 287 11.72 -8.24 19.77
C ALA A 287 10.79 -9.34 19.24
N TYR A 288 10.10 -9.07 18.10
CA TYR A 288 9.23 -10.05 17.47
C TYR A 288 10.02 -11.13 16.73
N VAL A 289 11.08 -10.78 16.01
CA VAL A 289 11.96 -11.74 15.34
C VAL A 289 12.62 -12.67 16.36
N GLN A 290 13.24 -12.13 17.41
CA GLN A 290 13.87 -12.91 18.46
C GLN A 290 12.87 -13.84 19.16
N LYS A 291 11.65 -13.38 19.38
CA LYS A 291 10.59 -14.21 19.96
C LYS A 291 10.22 -15.38 19.06
N LEU A 292 10.11 -15.18 17.73
CA LEU A 292 9.82 -16.25 16.77
C LEU A 292 10.97 -17.25 16.65
N LEU A 293 12.22 -16.78 16.67
CA LEU A 293 13.38 -17.67 16.57
C LEU A 293 13.51 -18.62 17.76
N ASN A 294 12.98 -18.21 18.93
CA ASN A 294 13.01 -19.01 20.17
C ASN A 294 11.91 -20.07 20.27
N TYR A 295 11.01 -20.18 19.27
CA TYR A 295 10.11 -21.33 19.14
C TYR A 295 10.83 -22.51 18.46
#